data_b0d4a0188bd1335a5a86fba6554b4a0f
#
_entry.id   b0d4a0188bd1335a5a86fba6554b4a0f
#
_cell.length_a   1.000
_cell.length_b   1.000
_cell.length_c   1.000
_cell.angle_alpha   90.00
_cell.angle_beta   90.00
_cell.angle_gamma   90.00
#
_symmetry.space_group_name_H-M   'P 1'
#
loop_
_entity.id
_entity.type
_entity.pdbx_description
1 polymer ?
#
loop_
_entity_poly.entity_id
_entity_poly.type
_entity_poly.pdbx_seq_one_letter_code
_entity_poly.pdbx_strand_id
1 'polypeptide(L)'
;MRRASLQVKFGLSYILVIAAVLVFMNTYPLIVSENLVVRSKQTTLQSSVSVMVTALSGLEELSEENVASAMTLVEDTGISRILVTDAAGRILYDTRETDGAVGRYGLYTEIVQALRGYDAFYADFTDGAFRSRAASPVIYRSQTIGAVYAYEYDVEQATLLLTLQKNLLRISAAVAGFVVLLSLLLSRILTRRFGVLL
;
A
#
# COMPACT_ATOMS: atom_id res chain seq x y z
N MET A 1 -41.13 0.96 33.47
CA MET A 1 -40.15 0.37 32.54
C MET A 1 -40.78 -0.88 31.90
N ARG A 2 -41.18 -0.83 30.63
CA ARG A 2 -41.73 -2.00 29.92
C ARG A 2 -40.60 -3.02 29.74
N ARG A 3 -40.70 -4.18 30.36
CA ARG A 3 -39.76 -5.31 30.13
C ARG A 3 -39.90 -5.72 28.66
N ALA A 4 -38.85 -5.50 27.87
CA ALA A 4 -38.81 -5.97 26.50
C ALA A 4 -39.11 -7.48 26.48
N SER A 5 -40.03 -7.93 25.61
CA SER A 5 -40.39 -9.33 25.52
C SER A 5 -39.13 -10.17 25.17
N LEU A 6 -39.09 -11.42 25.60
CA LEU A 6 -38.00 -12.34 25.36
C LEU A 6 -37.60 -12.39 23.85
N GLN A 7 -38.61 -12.31 22.98
CA GLN A 7 -38.46 -12.25 21.52
C GLN A 7 -37.65 -11.03 21.03
N VAL A 8 -37.92 -9.85 21.66
CA VAL A 8 -37.15 -8.62 21.30
C VAL A 8 -35.69 -8.74 21.74
N LYS A 9 -35.42 -9.36 22.88
CA LYS A 9 -34.05 -9.59 23.36
C LYS A 9 -33.27 -10.54 22.43
N PHE A 10 -33.90 -11.66 22.02
CA PHE A 10 -33.27 -12.58 21.05
C PHE A 10 -33.08 -11.93 19.67
N GLY A 11 -34.09 -11.23 19.16
CA GLY A 11 -33.99 -10.49 17.91
C GLY A 11 -32.83 -9.48 17.91
N LEU A 12 -32.71 -8.71 19.02
CA LEU A 12 -31.64 -7.73 19.18
C LEU A 12 -30.24 -8.40 19.21
N SER A 13 -30.09 -9.54 19.89
CA SER A 13 -28.83 -10.27 19.95
C SER A 13 -28.40 -10.79 18.58
N TYR A 14 -29.33 -11.31 17.76
CA TYR A 14 -29.03 -11.74 16.39
C TYR A 14 -28.61 -10.57 15.50
N ILE A 15 -29.32 -9.44 15.57
CA ILE A 15 -28.95 -8.23 14.83
C ILE A 15 -27.56 -7.75 15.21
N LEU A 16 -27.24 -7.77 16.51
CA LEU A 16 -25.91 -7.36 16.99
C LEU A 16 -24.79 -8.27 16.47
N VAL A 17 -25.00 -9.59 16.49
CA VAL A 17 -24.02 -10.56 15.95
C VAL A 17 -23.81 -10.34 14.46
N ILE A 18 -24.90 -10.17 13.70
CA ILE A 18 -24.82 -9.92 12.24
C ILE A 18 -24.12 -8.60 11.96
N ALA A 19 -24.43 -7.54 12.72
CA ALA A 19 -23.76 -6.26 12.59
C ALA A 19 -22.24 -6.38 12.85
N ALA A 20 -21.85 -7.12 13.89
CA ALA A 20 -20.46 -7.37 14.21
C ALA A 20 -19.74 -8.13 13.08
N VAL A 21 -20.38 -9.16 12.53
CA VAL A 21 -19.84 -9.92 11.39
C VAL A 21 -19.69 -9.02 10.14
N LEU A 22 -20.68 -8.18 9.84
CA LEU A 22 -20.61 -7.26 8.70
C LEU A 22 -19.49 -6.22 8.88
N VAL A 23 -19.32 -5.67 10.08
CA VAL A 23 -18.19 -4.77 10.37
C VAL A 23 -16.86 -5.47 10.15
N PHE A 24 -16.71 -6.69 10.69
CA PHE A 24 -15.49 -7.47 10.51
C PHE A 24 -15.21 -7.77 9.03
N MET A 25 -16.21 -8.21 8.27
CA MET A 25 -16.10 -8.52 6.85
C MET A 25 -15.78 -7.30 5.98
N ASN A 26 -16.12 -6.09 6.42
CA ASN A 26 -15.76 -4.86 5.71
C ASN A 26 -14.36 -4.32 6.08
N THR A 27 -13.94 -4.52 7.32
CA THR A 27 -12.70 -3.93 7.83
C THR A 27 -11.49 -4.84 7.60
N TYR A 28 -11.62 -6.13 7.91
CA TYR A 28 -10.50 -7.07 7.86
C TYR A 28 -9.88 -7.27 6.46
N PRO A 29 -10.68 -7.53 5.40
CA PRO A 29 -10.12 -7.72 4.07
C PRO A 29 -9.42 -6.46 3.54
N LEU A 30 -9.90 -5.28 3.91
CA LEU A 30 -9.29 -4.02 3.50
C LEU A 30 -7.90 -3.84 4.10
N ILE A 31 -7.76 -4.05 5.41
CA ILE A 31 -6.46 -3.97 6.11
C ILE A 31 -5.48 -5.00 5.54
N VAL A 32 -5.95 -6.23 5.30
CA VAL A 32 -5.09 -7.29 4.74
C VAL A 32 -4.66 -6.93 3.32
N SER A 33 -5.57 -6.43 2.48
CA SER A 33 -5.25 -6.05 1.10
C SER A 33 -4.26 -4.89 1.05
N GLU A 34 -4.42 -3.87 1.87
CA GLU A 34 -3.48 -2.75 1.97
C GLU A 34 -2.08 -3.24 2.37
N ASN A 35 -1.98 -4.06 3.41
CA ASN A 35 -0.71 -4.64 3.85
C ASN A 35 -0.05 -5.51 2.77
N LEU A 36 -0.83 -6.28 2.01
CA LEU A 36 -0.33 -7.10 0.91
C LEU A 36 0.22 -6.22 -0.23
N VAL A 37 -0.48 -5.14 -0.58
CA VAL A 37 -0.01 -4.18 -1.59
C VAL A 37 1.29 -3.54 -1.14
N VAL A 38 1.37 -3.04 0.09
CA VAL A 38 2.59 -2.43 0.64
C VAL A 38 3.76 -3.41 0.61
N ARG A 39 3.57 -4.67 1.02
CA ARG A 39 4.61 -5.71 0.97
C ARG A 39 5.03 -6.03 -0.47
N SER A 40 4.09 -6.15 -1.38
CA SER A 40 4.36 -6.37 -2.80
C SER A 40 5.21 -5.24 -3.37
N LYS A 41 4.82 -3.99 -3.09
CA LYS A 41 5.57 -2.80 -3.49
C LYS A 41 6.97 -2.78 -2.90
N GLN A 42 7.13 -3.13 -1.62
CA GLN A 42 8.44 -3.24 -0.99
C GLN A 42 9.33 -4.22 -1.75
N THR A 43 8.83 -5.45 -1.97
CA THR A 43 9.62 -6.48 -2.65
C THR A 43 10.00 -6.06 -4.07
N THR A 44 9.05 -5.54 -4.84
CA THR A 44 9.28 -5.14 -6.23
C THR A 44 10.25 -3.97 -6.30
N LEU A 45 10.02 -2.90 -5.53
CA LEU A 45 10.84 -1.70 -5.61
C LEU A 45 12.25 -1.93 -5.08
N GLN A 46 12.41 -2.69 -3.97
CA GLN A 46 13.72 -3.07 -3.46
C GLN A 46 14.48 -3.98 -4.43
N SER A 47 13.80 -4.92 -5.10
CA SER A 47 14.42 -5.75 -6.14
C SER A 47 14.90 -4.92 -7.31
N SER A 48 14.11 -3.97 -7.79
CA SER A 48 14.50 -3.06 -8.87
C SER A 48 15.71 -2.21 -8.48
N VAL A 49 15.69 -1.62 -7.26
CA VAL A 49 16.83 -0.86 -6.74
C VAL A 49 18.09 -1.74 -6.63
N SER A 50 17.94 -2.99 -6.18
CA SER A 50 19.07 -3.94 -6.09
C SER A 50 19.70 -4.25 -7.46
N VAL A 51 18.90 -4.38 -8.50
CA VAL A 51 19.39 -4.55 -9.88
C VAL A 51 20.20 -3.33 -10.30
N MET A 52 19.71 -2.12 -10.04
CA MET A 52 20.42 -0.87 -10.35
C MET A 52 21.72 -0.75 -9.56
N VAL A 53 21.70 -1.05 -8.26
CA VAL A 53 22.90 -1.09 -7.43
C VAL A 53 23.91 -2.07 -7.98
N THR A 54 23.46 -3.25 -8.42
CA THR A 54 24.34 -4.27 -9.02
C THR A 54 25.02 -3.76 -10.30
N ALA A 55 24.28 -3.03 -11.15
CA ALA A 55 24.85 -2.42 -12.36
C ALA A 55 25.92 -1.35 -12.04
N LEU A 56 25.79 -0.67 -10.91
CA LEU A 56 26.71 0.39 -10.46
C LEU A 56 27.87 -0.13 -9.59
N SER A 57 27.72 -1.30 -8.96
CA SER A 57 28.70 -1.83 -7.98
C SER A 57 30.05 -2.21 -8.58
N GLY A 58 30.16 -2.31 -9.91
CA GLY A 58 31.42 -2.52 -10.62
C GLY A 58 32.25 -1.26 -10.82
N LEU A 59 31.70 -0.08 -10.49
CA LEU A 59 32.37 1.21 -10.68
C LEU A 59 33.16 1.58 -9.44
N GLU A 60 34.39 2.07 -9.63
CA GLU A 60 35.22 2.55 -8.49
C GLU A 60 34.71 3.89 -7.92
N GLU A 61 34.22 4.74 -8.82
CA GLU A 61 33.66 6.06 -8.51
C GLU A 61 32.43 6.30 -9.37
N LEU A 62 31.45 6.97 -8.81
CA LEU A 62 30.22 7.35 -9.54
C LEU A 62 30.41 8.76 -10.13
N SER A 63 30.23 8.88 -11.42
CA SER A 63 30.19 10.15 -12.16
C SER A 63 28.90 10.22 -13.00
N GLU A 64 28.51 11.42 -13.42
CA GLU A 64 27.31 11.60 -14.24
C GLU A 64 27.35 10.73 -15.51
N GLU A 65 28.52 10.64 -16.17
CA GLU A 65 28.70 9.91 -17.42
C GLU A 65 28.60 8.38 -17.23
N ASN A 66 29.30 7.80 -16.23
CA ASN A 66 29.31 6.36 -16.03
C ASN A 66 28.02 5.85 -15.43
N VAL A 67 27.36 6.64 -14.57
CA VAL A 67 26.04 6.34 -14.02
C VAL A 67 24.98 6.37 -15.13
N ALA A 68 24.97 7.39 -15.99
CA ALA A 68 24.04 7.47 -17.12
C ALA A 68 24.19 6.25 -18.04
N SER A 69 25.46 5.88 -18.38
CA SER A 69 25.74 4.71 -19.21
C SER A 69 25.24 3.39 -18.57
N ALA A 70 25.44 3.21 -17.26
CA ALA A 70 24.97 2.02 -16.54
C ALA A 70 23.46 1.96 -16.43
N MET A 71 22.81 3.11 -16.23
CA MET A 71 21.34 3.19 -16.07
C MET A 71 20.60 2.99 -17.39
N THR A 72 21.20 3.30 -18.55
CA THR A 72 20.60 3.02 -19.86
C THR A 72 20.30 1.52 -20.07
N LEU A 73 21.03 0.64 -19.39
CA LEU A 73 20.83 -0.81 -19.44
C LEU A 73 19.62 -1.29 -18.60
N VAL A 74 19.04 -0.41 -17.75
CA VAL A 74 18.01 -0.75 -16.78
C VAL A 74 16.69 0.03 -17.02
N GLU A 75 16.58 0.68 -18.15
CA GLU A 75 15.60 1.74 -18.46
C GLU A 75 14.10 1.35 -18.44
N ASP A 76 13.72 0.10 -18.38
CA ASP A 76 12.29 -0.29 -18.44
C ASP A 76 11.77 -0.91 -17.14
N THR A 77 11.86 -0.16 -16.05
CA THR A 77 11.42 -0.66 -14.72
C THR A 77 10.00 -0.23 -14.31
N GLY A 78 9.33 0.63 -15.08
CA GLY A 78 8.02 1.18 -14.71
C GLY A 78 8.04 2.07 -13.46
N ILE A 79 9.22 2.46 -12.97
CA ILE A 79 9.42 3.30 -11.79
C ILE A 79 9.22 4.76 -12.16
N SER A 80 8.45 5.50 -11.35
CA SER A 80 8.09 6.89 -11.65
C SER A 80 9.28 7.86 -11.63
N ARG A 81 10.30 7.58 -10.80
CA ARG A 81 11.54 8.37 -10.73
C ARG A 81 12.66 7.56 -10.10
N ILE A 82 13.84 7.67 -10.65
CA ILE A 82 15.07 7.09 -10.13
C ILE A 82 16.10 8.22 -9.99
N LEU A 83 16.77 8.24 -8.83
CA LEU A 83 17.89 9.12 -8.55
C LEU A 83 19.10 8.28 -8.18
N VAL A 84 20.27 8.67 -8.66
CA VAL A 84 21.55 8.12 -8.20
C VAL A 84 22.36 9.28 -7.63
N THR A 85 22.96 9.05 -6.46
CA THR A 85 23.80 10.07 -5.80
C THR A 85 25.22 9.57 -5.61
N ASP A 86 26.14 10.51 -5.45
CA ASP A 86 27.49 10.22 -4.94
C ASP A 86 27.48 9.99 -3.42
N ALA A 87 28.65 9.74 -2.85
CA ALA A 87 28.84 9.52 -1.41
C ALA A 87 28.50 10.76 -0.55
N ALA A 88 28.53 11.95 -1.12
CA ALA A 88 28.13 13.19 -0.44
C ALA A 88 26.61 13.44 -0.52
N GLY A 89 25.88 12.64 -1.30
CA GLY A 89 24.43 12.80 -1.54
C GLY A 89 24.11 13.79 -2.66
N ARG A 90 25.08 14.14 -3.52
CA ARG A 90 24.86 14.96 -4.70
C ARG A 90 24.24 14.06 -5.79
N ILE A 91 23.17 14.49 -6.41
CA ILE A 91 22.47 13.77 -7.48
C ILE A 91 23.32 13.81 -8.75
N LEU A 92 23.67 12.63 -9.25
CA LEU A 92 24.41 12.41 -10.49
C LEU A 92 23.51 12.02 -11.65
N TYR A 93 22.35 11.42 -11.33
CA TYR A 93 21.39 10.94 -12.33
C TYR A 93 19.96 11.13 -11.83
N ASP A 94 19.06 11.55 -12.71
CA ASP A 94 17.64 11.69 -12.47
C ASP A 94 16.88 11.31 -13.74
N THR A 95 15.96 10.35 -13.67
CA THR A 95 15.09 9.99 -14.81
C THR A 95 14.14 11.13 -15.20
N ARG A 96 13.92 12.12 -14.32
CA ARG A 96 13.16 13.34 -14.62
C ARG A 96 14.11 14.50 -14.93
N GLU A 97 14.67 14.51 -16.10
CA GLU A 97 15.60 15.55 -16.56
C GLU A 97 15.03 16.99 -16.42
N THR A 98 13.70 17.13 -16.57
CA THR A 98 13.02 18.43 -16.49
C THR A 98 13.08 19.10 -15.13
N ASP A 99 13.33 18.36 -14.05
CA ASP A 99 13.35 18.88 -12.68
C ASP A 99 14.67 19.57 -12.33
N GLY A 100 15.71 19.44 -13.18
CA GLY A 100 17.03 20.05 -12.97
C GLY A 100 17.63 19.69 -11.60
N ALA A 101 17.45 18.44 -11.16
CA ALA A 101 17.91 17.97 -9.85
C ALA A 101 19.40 17.55 -9.87
N VAL A 102 19.95 17.22 -11.02
CA VAL A 102 21.37 16.83 -11.16
C VAL A 102 22.28 17.96 -10.64
N GLY A 103 23.29 17.60 -9.88
CA GLY A 103 24.20 18.52 -9.20
C GLY A 103 23.67 19.08 -7.87
N ARG A 104 22.40 18.87 -7.51
CA ARG A 104 21.83 19.27 -6.21
C ARG A 104 21.94 18.12 -5.21
N TYR A 105 21.73 18.40 -3.93
CA TYR A 105 21.74 17.38 -2.88
C TYR A 105 20.37 16.70 -2.74
N GLY A 106 20.34 15.38 -2.74
CA GLY A 106 19.17 14.56 -2.50
C GLY A 106 18.90 14.40 -1.00
N LEU A 107 18.18 15.33 -0.39
CA LEU A 107 17.92 15.36 1.06
C LEU A 107 16.72 14.49 1.47
N TYR A 108 16.46 13.39 0.76
CA TYR A 108 15.44 12.42 1.15
C TYR A 108 15.94 11.54 2.29
N THR A 109 15.07 11.23 3.26
CA THR A 109 15.43 10.40 4.43
C THR A 109 15.98 9.05 4.00
N GLU A 110 15.43 8.45 2.96
CA GLU A 110 15.83 7.15 2.42
C GLU A 110 17.24 7.23 1.82
N ILE A 111 17.58 8.29 1.10
CA ILE A 111 18.95 8.52 0.58
C ILE A 111 19.94 8.65 1.72
N VAL A 112 19.60 9.43 2.75
CA VAL A 112 20.48 9.61 3.93
C VAL A 112 20.72 8.28 4.65
N GLN A 113 19.71 7.41 4.74
CA GLN A 113 19.88 6.08 5.32
C GLN A 113 20.74 5.18 4.44
N ALA A 114 20.53 5.20 3.12
CA ALA A 114 21.34 4.46 2.17
C ALA A 114 22.82 4.87 2.21
N LEU A 115 23.12 6.17 2.27
CA LEU A 115 24.49 6.66 2.42
C LEU A 115 25.17 6.24 3.75
N ARG A 116 24.38 5.87 4.76
CA ARG A 116 24.88 5.25 6.00
C ARG A 116 25.06 3.73 5.90
N GLY A 117 24.79 3.14 4.74
CA GLY A 117 24.94 1.72 4.47
C GLY A 117 23.72 0.84 4.75
N TYR A 118 22.53 1.44 4.92
CA TYR A 118 21.30 0.71 5.21
C TYR A 118 20.29 0.80 4.06
N ASP A 119 19.68 -0.32 3.71
CA ASP A 119 18.52 -0.29 2.83
C ASP A 119 17.34 0.42 3.51
N ALA A 120 16.68 1.29 2.79
CA ALA A 120 15.51 2.02 3.26
C ALA A 120 14.31 1.74 2.37
N PHE A 121 13.14 1.60 3.00
CA PHE A 121 11.86 1.53 2.30
C PHE A 121 10.81 2.29 3.10
N TYR A 122 9.99 3.05 2.40
CA TYR A 122 8.82 3.71 2.96
C TYR A 122 7.68 3.68 1.95
N ALA A 123 6.47 3.40 2.42
CA ALA A 123 5.27 3.51 1.61
C ALA A 123 4.14 4.15 2.41
N ASP A 124 3.38 5.01 1.76
CA ASP A 124 2.16 5.61 2.28
C ASP A 124 1.04 5.61 1.24
N PHE A 125 -0.20 5.57 1.74
CA PHE A 125 -1.38 5.74 0.92
C PHE A 125 -1.95 7.13 1.20
N THR A 126 -1.80 8.04 0.24
CA THR A 126 -2.22 9.44 0.40
C THR A 126 -2.77 9.95 -0.92
N ASP A 127 -3.84 10.74 -0.85
CA ASP A 127 -4.49 11.37 -2.01
C ASP A 127 -4.95 10.37 -3.08
N GLY A 128 -5.34 9.17 -2.67
CA GLY A 128 -5.82 8.13 -3.59
C GLY A 128 -4.72 7.47 -4.42
N ALA A 129 -3.47 7.51 -3.98
CA ALA A 129 -2.34 6.85 -4.60
C ALA A 129 -1.42 6.19 -3.56
N PHE A 130 -0.79 5.09 -3.95
CA PHE A 130 0.36 4.55 -3.21
C PHE A 130 1.62 5.30 -3.62
N ARG A 131 2.31 5.86 -2.63
CA ARG A 131 3.63 6.45 -2.79
C ARG A 131 4.65 5.57 -2.10
N SER A 132 5.49 4.93 -2.88
CA SER A 132 6.53 4.02 -2.39
C SER A 132 7.91 4.58 -2.72
N ARG A 133 8.82 4.50 -1.75
CA ARG A 133 10.20 4.96 -1.87
C ARG A 133 11.12 3.88 -1.37
N ALA A 134 12.17 3.63 -2.11
CA ALA A 134 13.23 2.73 -1.69
C ALA A 134 14.58 3.37 -1.98
N ALA A 135 15.55 3.10 -1.14
CA ALA A 135 16.93 3.46 -1.42
C ALA A 135 17.87 2.38 -0.92
N SER A 136 18.95 2.14 -1.65
CA SER A 136 20.00 1.21 -1.27
C SER A 136 21.37 1.81 -1.53
N PRO A 137 22.38 1.48 -0.69
CA PRO A 137 23.74 1.94 -0.87
C PRO A 137 24.40 1.28 -2.09
N VAL A 138 25.17 2.05 -2.82
CA VAL A 138 26.16 1.51 -3.77
C VAL A 138 27.47 1.34 -3.03
N ILE A 139 27.92 0.08 -2.91
CA ILE A 139 29.09 -0.28 -2.13
C ILE A 139 30.20 -0.76 -3.04
N TYR A 140 31.39 -0.16 -2.93
CA TYR A 140 32.60 -0.60 -3.58
C TYR A 140 33.71 -0.77 -2.52
N ARG A 141 34.37 -1.95 -2.50
CA ARG A 141 35.42 -2.30 -1.52
C ARG A 141 35.07 -1.96 -0.06
N SER A 142 33.84 -2.29 0.34
CA SER A 142 33.30 -2.05 1.70
C SER A 142 33.07 -0.56 2.06
N GLN A 143 33.10 0.33 1.09
CA GLN A 143 32.78 1.75 1.27
C GLN A 143 31.52 2.10 0.48
N THR A 144 30.65 2.89 1.07
CA THR A 144 29.48 3.44 0.37
C THR A 144 29.97 4.57 -0.53
N ILE A 145 29.88 4.36 -1.84
CA ILE A 145 30.30 5.33 -2.87
C ILE A 145 29.14 6.17 -3.40
N GLY A 146 27.90 5.81 -3.03
CA GLY A 146 26.70 6.53 -3.40
C GLY A 146 25.44 5.78 -2.99
N ALA A 147 24.30 6.23 -3.49
CA ALA A 147 23.01 5.60 -3.24
C ALA A 147 22.12 5.64 -4.49
N VAL A 148 21.33 4.58 -4.68
CA VAL A 148 20.23 4.55 -5.63
C VAL A 148 18.93 4.76 -4.86
N TYR A 149 18.12 5.67 -5.34
CA TYR A 149 16.78 5.96 -4.82
C TYR A 149 15.75 5.78 -5.92
N ALA A 150 14.67 5.09 -5.60
CA ALA A 150 13.54 4.90 -6.48
C ALA A 150 12.26 5.40 -5.83
N TYR A 151 11.43 6.09 -6.61
CA TYR A 151 10.11 6.56 -6.23
C TYR A 151 9.07 6.05 -7.21
N GLU A 152 8.01 5.47 -6.67
CA GLU A 152 6.86 4.99 -7.42
C GLU A 152 5.59 5.68 -6.93
N TYR A 153 4.77 6.12 -7.89
CA TYR A 153 3.47 6.73 -7.65
C TYR A 153 2.41 5.92 -8.39
N ASP A 154 1.60 5.16 -7.66
CA ASP A 154 0.68 4.20 -8.22
C ASP A 154 -0.77 4.53 -7.86
N VAL A 155 -1.47 5.09 -8.82
CA VAL A 155 -2.92 5.39 -8.74
C VAL A 155 -3.76 4.17 -9.10
N GLU A 156 -3.24 3.27 -9.92
CA GLU A 156 -4.00 2.13 -10.42
C GLU A 156 -4.33 1.16 -9.30
N GLN A 157 -3.33 0.70 -8.53
CA GLN A 157 -3.55 -0.19 -7.40
C GLN A 157 -4.37 0.49 -6.29
N ALA A 158 -4.19 1.79 -6.09
CA ALA A 158 -5.00 2.58 -5.18
C ALA A 158 -6.49 2.57 -5.59
N THR A 159 -6.77 2.79 -6.87
CA THR A 159 -8.13 2.77 -7.43
C THR A 159 -8.77 1.38 -7.31
N LEU A 160 -8.01 0.31 -7.54
CA LEU A 160 -8.48 -1.06 -7.34
C LEU A 160 -8.90 -1.29 -5.88
N LEU A 161 -8.09 -0.86 -4.90
CA LEU A 161 -8.40 -0.97 -3.48
C LEU A 161 -9.66 -0.21 -3.09
N LEU A 162 -9.80 1.04 -3.53
CA LEU A 162 -11.00 1.86 -3.30
C LEU A 162 -12.25 1.23 -3.96
N THR A 163 -12.10 0.63 -5.14
CA THR A 163 -13.19 -0.06 -5.82
C THR A 163 -13.62 -1.32 -5.07
N LEU A 164 -12.67 -2.11 -4.56
CA LEU A 164 -12.95 -3.26 -3.71
C LEU A 164 -13.70 -2.83 -2.45
N GLN A 165 -13.25 -1.78 -1.77
CA GLN A 165 -13.92 -1.23 -0.59
C GLN A 165 -15.38 -0.83 -0.89
N LYS A 166 -15.60 -0.12 -1.99
CA LYS A 166 -16.93 0.32 -2.42
C LYS A 166 -17.85 -0.85 -2.72
N ASN A 167 -17.34 -1.90 -3.36
CA ASN A 167 -18.09 -3.12 -3.66
C ASN A 167 -18.41 -3.91 -2.39
N LEU A 168 -17.47 -4.06 -1.46
CA LEU A 168 -17.71 -4.69 -0.16
C LEU A 168 -18.80 -3.97 0.62
N LEU A 169 -18.79 -2.64 0.66
CA LEU A 169 -19.84 -1.85 1.31
C LEU A 169 -21.21 -2.06 0.66
N ARG A 170 -21.28 -2.11 -0.68
CA ARG A 170 -22.55 -2.36 -1.40
C ARG A 170 -23.10 -3.75 -1.09
N ILE A 171 -22.26 -4.79 -1.13
CA ILE A 171 -22.63 -6.16 -0.80
C ILE A 171 -23.11 -6.24 0.64
N SER A 172 -22.40 -5.64 1.57
CA SER A 172 -22.77 -5.62 3.00
C SER A 172 -24.10 -4.91 3.23
N ALA A 173 -24.37 -3.81 2.55
CA ALA A 173 -25.65 -3.11 2.62
C ALA A 173 -26.80 -3.98 2.09
N ALA A 174 -26.59 -4.70 0.98
CA ALA A 174 -27.58 -5.63 0.42
C ALA A 174 -27.85 -6.79 1.38
N VAL A 175 -26.81 -7.39 1.96
CA VAL A 175 -26.93 -8.47 2.95
C VAL A 175 -27.66 -7.98 4.20
N ALA A 176 -27.33 -6.79 4.71
CA ALA A 176 -28.01 -6.20 5.86
C ALA A 176 -29.51 -5.99 5.57
N GLY A 177 -29.85 -5.45 4.41
CA GLY A 177 -31.25 -5.29 3.98
C GLY A 177 -31.99 -6.62 3.88
N PHE A 178 -31.36 -7.64 3.29
CA PHE A 178 -31.93 -8.99 3.21
C PHE A 178 -32.19 -9.60 4.60
N VAL A 179 -31.25 -9.47 5.51
CA VAL A 179 -31.38 -9.97 6.89
C VAL A 179 -32.53 -9.29 7.63
N VAL A 180 -32.67 -7.97 7.47
CA VAL A 180 -33.81 -7.23 8.08
C VAL A 180 -35.14 -7.72 7.51
N LEU A 181 -35.24 -7.88 6.20
CA LEU A 181 -36.46 -8.42 5.55
C LEU A 181 -36.79 -9.83 6.05
N LEU A 182 -35.79 -10.70 6.11
CA LEU A 182 -35.95 -12.07 6.58
C LEU A 182 -36.41 -12.10 8.05
N SER A 183 -35.82 -11.27 8.90
CA SER A 183 -36.18 -11.12 10.30
C SER A 183 -37.65 -10.69 10.48
N LEU A 184 -38.10 -9.72 9.68
CA LEU A 184 -39.48 -9.26 9.68
C LEU A 184 -40.47 -10.34 9.21
N LEU A 185 -40.12 -11.10 8.17
CA LEU A 185 -40.94 -12.21 7.66
C LEU A 185 -41.07 -13.32 8.73
N LEU A 186 -39.92 -13.74 9.31
CA LEU A 186 -39.93 -14.78 10.36
C LEU A 186 -40.70 -14.33 11.58
N SER A 187 -40.57 -13.08 12.01
CA SER A 187 -41.30 -12.52 13.11
C SER A 187 -42.83 -12.59 12.87
N ARG A 188 -43.27 -12.25 11.65
CA ARG A 188 -44.72 -12.34 11.30
C ARG A 188 -45.24 -13.76 11.27
N ILE A 189 -44.45 -14.72 10.75
CA ILE A 189 -44.84 -16.14 10.66
C ILE A 189 -44.95 -16.74 12.07
N LEU A 190 -43.97 -16.49 12.95
CA LEU A 190 -43.97 -16.97 14.32
C LEU A 190 -45.14 -16.40 15.13
N THR A 191 -45.39 -15.09 15.02
CA THR A 191 -46.46 -14.42 15.75
C THR A 191 -47.84 -14.94 15.31
N ARG A 192 -48.04 -15.24 14.04
CA ARG A 192 -49.30 -15.85 13.53
C ARG A 192 -49.54 -17.26 14.07
N ARG A 193 -48.47 -18.07 14.20
CA ARG A 193 -48.61 -19.45 14.70
C ARG A 193 -48.89 -19.52 16.21
N PHE A 194 -48.31 -18.61 16.99
CA PHE A 194 -48.56 -18.56 18.42
C PHE A 194 -49.90 -17.87 18.81
N GLY A 195 -50.44 -17.01 17.94
CA GLY A 195 -51.76 -16.39 18.18
C GLY A 195 -52.94 -17.32 17.90
N VAL A 196 -52.73 -18.53 17.36
CA VAL A 196 -53.77 -19.54 17.14
C VAL A 196 -53.83 -20.57 18.27
N LEU A 197 -52.86 -20.55 19.18
CA LEU A 197 -52.74 -21.50 20.33
C LEU A 197 -53.11 -20.89 21.68
N LEU A 198 -53.57 -19.65 21.71
CA LEU A 198 -54.17 -18.95 22.84
C LEU A 198 -55.63 -18.56 22.51
#